data_e4b3169783f77ff665f30a31f147e47c
#
_entry.id   e4b3169783f77ff665f30a31f147e47c
#
_cell.length_a   1.000
_cell.length_b   1.000
_cell.length_c   1.000
_cell.angle_alpha   90.00
_cell.angle_beta   90.00
_cell.angle_gamma   90.00
#
_symmetry.space_group_name_H-M   'P 1'
#
loop_
_entity.id
_entity.type
_entity.pdbx_description
1 polymer ?
#
loop_
_entity_poly.entity_id
_entity_poly.type
_entity_poly.pdbx_seq_one_letter_code
_entity_poly.pdbx_strand_id
1 'polypeptide(L)'
;MTPDVNVLVAASRSDHPHHAVARTWLEDALSAAEDGAAFTLMPMVIVSLLRLVTSPKIFVQPTPISDAVAFVDAIVAMPGVQLASLGPEWQKLRQLCLEKQLTGNDLPDGWLAAAVDHLAEHLVSFDRDFKKLLPRTRFTLLKA
;
A
#
# COMPACT_ATOMS: atom_id res chain seq x y z
N MET A 1 4.77 7.66 -5.71
CA MET A 1 3.60 7.26 -4.89
C MET A 1 3.67 5.79 -4.53
N THR A 2 3.15 5.43 -3.40
CA THR A 2 3.07 4.04 -2.96
C THR A 2 1.67 3.76 -2.39
N PRO A 3 0.98 2.71 -2.86
CA PRO A 3 -0.34 2.36 -2.36
C PRO A 3 -0.25 1.57 -1.05
N ASP A 4 -1.20 1.83 -0.16
CA ASP A 4 -1.49 0.95 0.96
C ASP A 4 -2.24 -0.31 0.50
N VAL A 5 -2.28 -1.33 1.33
CA VAL A 5 -2.93 -2.60 1.02
C VAL A 5 -4.41 -2.45 0.66
N ASN A 6 -5.15 -1.58 1.36
CA ASN A 6 -6.59 -1.40 1.10
C ASN A 6 -6.86 -0.87 -0.31
N VAL A 7 -5.97 -0.07 -0.88
CA VAL A 7 -6.08 0.43 -2.26
C VAL A 7 -5.89 -0.72 -3.25
N LEU A 8 -4.88 -1.57 -3.04
CA LEU A 8 -4.62 -2.71 -3.93
C LEU A 8 -5.71 -3.79 -3.83
N VAL A 9 -6.22 -4.07 -2.63
CA VAL A 9 -7.35 -5.00 -2.45
C VAL A 9 -8.56 -4.50 -3.25
N ALA A 10 -8.93 -3.24 -3.09
CA ALA A 10 -10.06 -2.65 -3.79
C ALA A 10 -9.85 -2.64 -5.31
N ALA A 11 -8.65 -2.32 -5.78
CA ALA A 11 -8.33 -2.31 -7.21
C ALA A 11 -8.36 -3.70 -7.83
N SER A 12 -7.99 -4.75 -7.07
CA SER A 12 -7.95 -6.13 -7.57
C SER A 12 -9.30 -6.83 -7.60
N ARG A 13 -10.28 -6.36 -6.82
CA ARG A 13 -11.57 -7.05 -6.65
C ARG A 13 -12.73 -6.21 -7.13
N SER A 14 -13.39 -6.68 -8.19
CA SER A 14 -14.54 -6.00 -8.79
C SER A 14 -15.77 -5.95 -7.86
N ASP A 15 -15.84 -6.83 -6.85
CA ASP A 15 -16.91 -6.86 -5.85
C ASP A 15 -16.66 -5.91 -4.67
N HIS A 16 -15.53 -5.21 -4.64
CA HIS A 16 -15.22 -4.28 -3.56
C HIS A 16 -15.95 -2.94 -3.74
N PRO A 17 -16.53 -2.35 -2.67
CA PRO A 17 -17.27 -1.07 -2.76
C PRO A 17 -16.45 0.09 -3.35
N HIS A 18 -15.14 0.09 -3.11
CA HIS A 18 -14.23 1.14 -3.59
C HIS A 18 -13.44 0.76 -4.84
N HIS A 19 -13.86 -0.30 -5.53
CA HIS A 19 -13.14 -0.80 -6.71
C HIS A 19 -12.92 0.26 -7.77
N ALA A 20 -13.96 1.00 -8.15
CA ALA A 20 -13.86 2.00 -9.22
C ALA A 20 -12.84 3.10 -8.89
N VAL A 21 -12.89 3.62 -7.68
CA VAL A 21 -11.96 4.68 -7.22
C VAL A 21 -10.53 4.16 -7.17
N ALA A 22 -10.33 3.00 -6.57
CA ALA A 22 -9.00 2.41 -6.43
C ALA A 22 -8.40 2.03 -7.77
N ARG A 23 -9.18 1.45 -8.65
CA ARG A 23 -8.74 1.07 -9.99
C ARG A 23 -8.33 2.30 -10.81
N THR A 24 -9.16 3.34 -10.82
CA THR A 24 -8.83 4.59 -11.52
C THR A 24 -7.54 5.19 -10.98
N TRP A 25 -7.40 5.25 -9.66
CA TRP A 25 -6.16 5.76 -9.05
C TRP A 25 -4.95 4.93 -9.48
N LEU A 26 -5.06 3.60 -9.45
CA LEU A 26 -3.95 2.70 -9.82
C LEU A 26 -3.56 2.88 -11.29
N GLU A 27 -4.53 2.91 -12.19
CA GLU A 27 -4.29 3.11 -13.61
C GLU A 27 -3.61 4.46 -13.88
N ASP A 28 -4.06 5.54 -13.23
CA ASP A 28 -3.46 6.86 -13.35
C ASP A 28 -2.04 6.90 -12.79
N ALA A 29 -1.81 6.29 -11.63
CA ALA A 29 -0.49 6.23 -11.00
C ALA A 29 0.52 5.42 -11.84
N LEU A 30 0.08 4.30 -12.42
CA LEU A 30 0.93 3.49 -13.31
C LEU A 30 1.24 4.22 -14.62
N SER A 31 0.27 4.94 -15.18
CA SER A 31 0.48 5.79 -16.35
C SER A 31 1.50 6.90 -16.07
N ALA A 32 1.40 7.55 -14.92
CA ALA A 32 2.36 8.57 -14.49
C ALA A 32 3.76 7.99 -14.28
N ALA A 33 3.86 6.76 -13.75
CA ALA A 33 5.14 6.07 -13.56
C ALA A 33 5.84 5.79 -14.90
N GLU A 34 5.09 5.44 -15.93
CA GLU A 34 5.61 5.27 -17.29
C GLU A 34 6.24 6.55 -17.82
N ASP A 35 5.71 7.71 -17.42
CA ASP A 35 6.22 9.04 -17.78
C ASP A 35 7.29 9.58 -16.80
N GLY A 36 7.78 8.74 -15.89
CA GLY A 36 8.89 9.07 -15.00
C GLY A 36 8.52 9.42 -13.55
N ALA A 37 7.24 9.41 -13.18
CA ALA A 37 6.84 9.56 -11.78
C ALA A 37 7.22 8.33 -10.95
N ALA A 38 7.51 8.52 -9.67
CA ALA A 38 7.82 7.40 -8.78
C ALA A 38 6.58 6.56 -8.49
N PHE A 39 6.70 5.24 -8.60
CA PHE A 39 5.70 4.27 -8.12
C PHE A 39 6.45 3.13 -7.45
N THR A 40 6.23 2.97 -6.14
CA THR A 40 6.95 2.01 -5.33
C THR A 40 5.97 1.05 -4.66
N LEU A 41 6.22 -0.25 -4.77
CA LEU A 41 5.52 -1.27 -3.98
C LEU A 41 6.34 -1.64 -2.76
N MET A 42 5.71 -1.63 -1.59
CA MET A 42 6.32 -2.04 -0.33
C MET A 42 6.10 -3.54 -0.12
N PRO A 43 7.14 -4.31 0.27
CA PRO A 43 7.02 -5.76 0.47
C PRO A 43 5.94 -6.17 1.46
N MET A 44 5.78 -5.43 2.58
CA MET A 44 4.74 -5.73 3.56
C MET A 44 3.34 -5.54 2.98
N VAL A 45 3.16 -4.58 2.07
CA VAL A 45 1.87 -4.34 1.39
C VAL A 45 1.54 -5.49 0.44
N ILE A 46 2.53 -5.98 -0.31
CA ILE A 46 2.34 -7.14 -1.19
C ILE A 46 1.90 -8.37 -0.39
N VAL A 47 2.60 -8.69 0.69
CA VAL A 47 2.27 -9.86 1.51
C VAL A 47 0.88 -9.70 2.14
N SER A 48 0.54 -8.53 2.62
CA SER A 48 -0.79 -8.25 3.18
C SER A 48 -1.89 -8.38 2.13
N LEU A 49 -1.65 -7.90 0.90
CA LEU A 49 -2.57 -8.08 -0.23
C LEU A 49 -2.85 -9.58 -0.47
N LEU A 50 -1.80 -10.37 -0.64
CA LEU A 50 -1.92 -11.80 -0.90
C LEU A 50 -2.69 -12.51 0.23
N ARG A 51 -2.38 -12.16 1.48
CA ARG A 51 -3.05 -12.73 2.66
C ARG A 51 -4.54 -12.39 2.70
N LEU A 52 -4.90 -11.14 2.42
CA LEU A 52 -6.29 -10.69 2.52
C LEU A 52 -7.16 -11.24 1.39
N VAL A 53 -6.72 -11.16 0.13
CA VAL A 53 -7.57 -11.55 -1.01
C VAL A 53 -7.74 -13.06 -1.14
N THR A 54 -6.84 -13.86 -0.57
CA THR A 54 -6.91 -15.31 -0.59
C THR A 54 -7.65 -15.90 0.62
N SER A 55 -8.07 -15.06 1.57
CA SER A 55 -8.66 -15.53 2.82
C SER A 55 -10.18 -15.79 2.69
N PRO A 56 -10.63 -17.03 2.94
CA PRO A 56 -12.06 -17.33 2.97
C PRO A 56 -12.79 -16.73 4.17
N LYS A 57 -12.05 -16.24 5.17
CA LYS A 57 -12.62 -15.52 6.32
C LYS A 57 -13.00 -14.09 5.97
N ILE A 58 -12.37 -13.52 4.94
CA ILE A 58 -12.58 -12.12 4.53
C ILE A 58 -13.50 -12.05 3.32
N PHE A 59 -13.31 -12.93 2.34
CA PHE A 59 -14.11 -12.96 1.12
C PHE A 59 -14.83 -14.29 0.97
N VAL A 60 -16.12 -14.25 0.62
CA VAL A 60 -16.93 -15.44 0.33
C VAL A 60 -16.33 -16.22 -0.84
N GLN A 61 -15.87 -15.52 -1.87
CA GLN A 61 -15.14 -16.10 -3.00
C GLN A 61 -13.72 -15.52 -3.03
N PRO A 62 -12.79 -16.13 -2.29
CA PRO A 62 -11.42 -15.62 -2.24
C PRO A 62 -10.75 -15.73 -3.60
N THR A 63 -9.82 -14.81 -3.85
CA THR A 63 -8.99 -14.86 -5.05
C THR A 63 -8.03 -16.05 -4.97
N PRO A 64 -7.96 -16.91 -5.99
CA PRO A 64 -6.93 -17.95 -6.04
C PRO A 64 -5.53 -17.32 -5.95
N ILE A 65 -4.61 -17.98 -5.26
CA ILE A 65 -3.25 -17.44 -5.07
C ILE A 65 -2.54 -17.16 -6.40
N SER A 66 -2.75 -18.00 -7.41
CA SER A 66 -2.16 -17.80 -8.74
C SER A 66 -2.64 -16.48 -9.37
N ASP A 67 -3.91 -16.14 -9.21
CA ASP A 67 -4.48 -14.89 -9.74
C ASP A 67 -4.00 -13.68 -8.93
N ALA A 68 -3.88 -13.82 -7.62
CA ALA A 68 -3.35 -12.76 -6.75
C ALA A 68 -1.88 -12.44 -7.10
N VAL A 69 -1.07 -13.47 -7.30
CA VAL A 69 0.34 -13.32 -7.73
C VAL A 69 0.40 -12.68 -9.13
N ALA A 70 -0.47 -13.11 -10.06
CA ALA A 70 -0.51 -12.53 -11.41
C ALA A 70 -0.85 -11.03 -11.37
N PHE A 71 -1.73 -10.62 -10.47
CA PHE A 71 -2.06 -9.19 -10.29
C PHE A 71 -0.83 -8.38 -9.87
N VAL A 72 -0.06 -8.88 -8.88
CA VAL A 72 1.19 -8.24 -8.43
C VAL A 72 2.23 -8.22 -9.55
N ASP A 73 2.43 -9.35 -10.22
CA ASP A 73 3.39 -9.47 -11.33
C ASP A 73 3.08 -8.48 -12.45
N ALA A 74 1.82 -8.29 -12.77
CA ALA A 74 1.40 -7.34 -13.80
C ALA A 74 1.78 -5.90 -13.43
N ILE A 75 1.63 -5.52 -12.16
CA ILE A 75 2.03 -4.19 -11.68
C ILE A 75 3.56 -4.05 -11.72
N VAL A 76 4.29 -5.04 -11.19
CA VAL A 76 5.76 -5.02 -11.14
C VAL A 76 6.37 -4.95 -12.54
N ALA A 77 5.72 -5.54 -13.54
CA ALA A 77 6.18 -5.53 -14.92
C ALA A 77 5.97 -4.18 -15.62
N MET A 78 5.17 -3.27 -15.05
CA MET A 78 4.92 -1.96 -15.66
C MET A 78 6.17 -1.08 -15.60
N PRO A 79 6.45 -0.27 -16.65
CA PRO A 79 7.59 0.65 -16.65
C PRO A 79 7.52 1.63 -15.47
N GLY A 80 8.65 1.86 -14.81
CA GLY A 80 8.78 2.80 -13.71
C GLY A 80 8.36 2.29 -12.35
N VAL A 81 7.81 1.07 -12.25
CA VAL A 81 7.44 0.46 -10.97
C VAL A 81 8.68 -0.15 -10.31
N GLN A 82 8.84 0.13 -9.01
CA GLN A 82 9.95 -0.38 -8.20
C GLN A 82 9.44 -1.15 -6.98
N LEU A 83 10.16 -2.21 -6.62
CA LEU A 83 10.02 -2.88 -5.33
C LEU A 83 10.97 -2.24 -4.33
N ALA A 84 10.47 -1.86 -3.16
CA ALA A 84 11.31 -1.24 -2.13
C ALA A 84 12.24 -2.26 -1.50
N SER A 85 13.49 -1.86 -1.24
CA SER A 85 14.41 -2.55 -0.32
C SER A 85 14.25 -1.95 1.06
N LEU A 86 13.89 -2.76 2.06
CA LEU A 86 13.61 -2.31 3.42
C LEU A 86 14.68 -2.81 4.41
N GLY A 87 14.70 -2.17 5.58
CA GLY A 87 15.62 -2.40 6.67
C GLY A 87 16.12 -1.10 7.29
N PRO A 88 16.63 -0.14 6.51
CA PRO A 88 17.14 1.14 7.06
C PRO A 88 16.09 2.03 7.72
N GLU A 89 14.80 1.79 7.51
CA GLU A 89 13.70 2.55 8.13
C GLU A 89 13.54 2.28 9.63
N TRP A 90 14.33 1.37 10.20
CA TRP A 90 14.23 1.02 11.62
C TRP A 90 14.31 2.23 12.55
N GLN A 91 15.21 3.18 12.29
CA GLN A 91 15.36 4.37 13.14
C GLN A 91 14.07 5.22 13.13
N LYS A 92 13.41 5.35 11.99
CA LYS A 92 12.12 6.04 11.87
C LYS A 92 11.02 5.30 12.61
N LEU A 93 10.94 3.97 12.44
CA LEU A 93 9.97 3.14 13.15
C LEU A 93 10.18 3.21 14.67
N ARG A 94 11.42 3.09 15.12
CA ARG A 94 11.77 3.22 16.54
C ARG A 94 11.26 4.55 17.11
N GLN A 95 11.52 5.63 16.42
CA GLN A 95 11.09 6.97 16.81
C GLN A 95 9.56 7.07 16.90
N LEU A 96 8.83 6.58 15.90
CA LEU A 96 7.36 6.56 15.91
C LEU A 96 6.82 5.74 17.08
N CYS A 97 7.40 4.57 17.35
CA CYS A 97 6.99 3.73 18.47
C CYS A 97 7.06 4.47 19.81
N LEU A 98 8.16 5.18 20.05
CA LEU A 98 8.39 5.90 21.31
C LEU A 98 7.55 7.17 21.39
N GLU A 99 7.46 7.96 20.34
CA GLU A 99 6.72 9.23 20.33
C GLU A 99 5.20 9.02 20.34
N LYS A 100 4.70 8.04 19.58
CA LYS A 100 3.27 7.79 19.44
C LYS A 100 2.74 6.68 20.33
N GLN A 101 3.61 6.02 21.11
CA GLN A 101 3.23 4.91 22.01
C GLN A 101 2.49 3.80 21.22
N LEU A 102 3.05 3.38 20.08
CA LEU A 102 2.43 2.38 19.22
C LEU A 102 2.34 1.02 19.92
N THR A 103 1.21 0.36 19.78
CA THR A 103 0.97 -0.97 20.34
C THR A 103 0.19 -1.84 19.35
N GLY A 104 0.43 -3.17 19.40
CA GLY A 104 -0.38 -4.16 18.71
C GLY A 104 -0.56 -3.87 17.23
N ASN A 105 -1.80 -3.69 16.82
CA ASN A 105 -2.19 -3.49 15.41
C ASN A 105 -1.74 -2.15 14.82
N ASP A 106 -1.24 -1.22 15.64
CA ASP A 106 -0.67 0.05 15.14
C ASP A 106 0.71 -0.17 14.52
N LEU A 107 1.40 -1.26 14.86
CA LEU A 107 2.79 -1.48 14.45
C LEU A 107 2.95 -1.73 12.95
N PRO A 108 2.11 -2.53 12.28
CA PRO A 108 2.20 -2.67 10.83
C PRO A 108 2.05 -1.33 10.10
N ASP A 109 1.10 -0.49 10.50
CA ASP A 109 0.92 0.85 9.94
C ASP A 109 2.10 1.77 10.27
N GLY A 110 2.62 1.66 11.48
CA GLY A 110 3.84 2.37 11.89
C GLY A 110 5.04 2.01 11.03
N TRP A 111 5.21 0.73 10.73
CA TRP A 111 6.28 0.28 9.83
C TRP A 111 6.13 0.85 8.43
N LEU A 112 4.93 0.77 7.86
CA LEU A 112 4.65 1.33 6.54
C LEU A 112 4.92 2.85 6.51
N ALA A 113 4.45 3.58 7.52
CA ALA A 113 4.70 5.02 7.64
C ALA A 113 6.19 5.36 7.75
N ALA A 114 6.93 4.58 8.53
CA ALA A 114 8.39 4.75 8.68
C ALA A 114 9.11 4.51 7.34
N ALA A 115 8.73 3.49 6.59
CA ALA A 115 9.30 3.19 5.28
C ALA A 115 8.99 4.30 4.26
N VAL A 116 7.76 4.79 4.24
CA VAL A 116 7.33 5.90 3.38
C VAL A 116 8.17 7.16 3.66
N ASP A 117 8.33 7.51 4.93
CA ASP A 117 9.10 8.67 5.32
C ASP A 117 10.60 8.50 5.01
N HIS A 118 11.18 7.33 5.32
CA HIS A 118 12.57 7.04 5.04
C HIS A 118 12.91 7.10 3.56
N LEU A 119 12.03 6.57 2.70
CA LEU A 119 12.24 6.55 1.25
C LEU A 119 11.78 7.83 0.56
N ALA A 120 11.31 8.83 1.32
CA ALA A 120 10.75 10.06 0.79
C ALA A 120 9.62 9.81 -0.23
N GLU A 121 8.82 8.79 0.03
CA GLU A 121 7.66 8.41 -0.78
C GLU A 121 6.38 9.14 -0.34
N HIS A 122 5.31 8.92 -1.06
CA HIS A 122 4.00 9.46 -0.77
C HIS A 122 2.98 8.32 -0.72
N LEU A 123 2.41 8.10 0.47
CA LEU A 123 1.43 7.03 0.71
C LEU A 123 0.03 7.45 0.26
N VAL A 124 -0.67 6.53 -0.37
CA VAL A 124 -2.08 6.67 -0.74
C VAL A 124 -2.87 5.54 -0.08
N SER A 125 -3.90 5.89 0.70
CA SER A 125 -4.69 4.93 1.47
C SER A 125 -6.13 5.42 1.64
N PHE A 126 -7.05 4.50 1.88
CA PHE A 126 -8.40 4.80 2.36
C PHE A 126 -8.47 4.98 3.89
N ASP A 127 -7.38 4.68 4.61
CA ASP A 127 -7.33 4.73 6.07
C ASP A 127 -6.85 6.10 6.56
N ARG A 128 -7.77 6.82 7.23
CA ARG A 128 -7.48 8.14 7.79
C ARG A 128 -6.48 8.12 8.95
N ASP A 129 -6.24 6.97 9.57
CA ASP A 129 -5.36 6.88 10.75
C ASP A 129 -3.90 7.20 10.40
N PHE A 130 -3.51 7.09 9.14
CA PHE A 130 -2.18 7.54 8.69
C PHE A 130 -1.94 9.04 8.86
N LYS A 131 -2.97 9.85 9.02
CA LYS A 131 -2.82 11.28 9.35
C LYS A 131 -2.08 11.51 10.66
N LYS A 132 -2.13 10.55 11.57
CA LYS A 132 -1.42 10.60 12.86
C LYS A 132 0.05 10.22 12.73
N LEU A 133 0.42 9.52 11.66
CA LEU A 133 1.74 8.93 11.44
C LEU A 133 2.55 9.66 10.39
N LEU A 134 1.90 10.32 9.44
CA LEU A 134 2.54 10.98 8.30
C LEU A 134 2.04 12.42 8.12
N PRO A 135 2.92 13.35 7.71
CA PRO A 135 2.50 14.70 7.36
C PRO A 135 1.71 14.71 6.04
N ARG A 136 0.98 15.82 5.79
CA ARG A 136 0.20 16.01 4.56
C ARG A 136 1.04 15.89 3.29
N THR A 137 2.30 16.23 3.36
CA THR A 137 3.24 16.14 2.22
C THR A 137 3.60 14.71 1.86
N ARG A 138 3.26 13.72 2.71
CA ARG A 138 3.58 12.31 2.55
C ARG A 138 2.37 11.39 2.50
N PHE A 139 1.16 11.94 2.55
CA PHE A 139 -0.05 11.12 2.63
C PHE A 139 -1.22 11.75 1.89
N THR A 140 -1.93 10.92 1.13
CA THR A 140 -3.23 11.25 0.50
C THR A 140 -4.27 10.24 0.95
N LEU A 141 -5.37 10.75 1.51
CA LEU A 141 -6.54 9.93 1.81
C LEU A 141 -7.43 9.86 0.56
N LEU A 142 -7.60 8.64 0.02
CA LEU A 142 -8.57 8.40 -1.03
C LEU A 142 -9.99 8.46 -0.46
N LYS A 143 -10.89 9.00 -1.25
CA LYS A 143 -12.31 9.08 -0.92
C LYS A 143 -13.09 8.27 -1.95
N ALA A 144 -13.97 7.45 -1.45
CA ALA A 144 -14.88 6.69 -2.29
C ALA A 144 -15.97 7.60 -2.87
#